data_a213c0654dd2b38f44f65ce8776d3a96
#
_entry.id   a213c0654dd2b38f44f65ce8776d3a96
#
_cell.length_a   1.000
_cell.length_b   1.000
_cell.length_c   1.000
_cell.angle_alpha   90.00
_cell.angle_beta   90.00
_cell.angle_gamma   90.00
#
_symmetry.space_group_name_H-M   'P 1'
#
loop_
_entity.id
_entity.type
_entity.pdbx_description
1 polymer ?
#
loop_
_entity_poly.entity_id
_entity_poly.type
_entity_poly.pdbx_seq_one_letter_code
_entity_poly.pdbx_strand_id
1 'polypeptide(L)'
;MSILALIVEDDEDLANIFAEALRGVGFTVEHVTDGKVAQERLKSGEPPYLILLDMHIPHISGGDLLTNVIKREERLAKTIVIITTADARMGETYVELADFVLIKPISFVQLRDLTNRLKPREG
;
A
#
# COMPACT_ATOMS: atom_id res chain seq x y z
N MET A 1 12.94 16.07 3.21
CA MET A 1 11.56 15.74 3.56
C MET A 1 11.33 14.24 3.38
N SER A 2 10.82 13.58 4.39
CA SER A 2 10.51 12.17 4.26
C SER A 2 9.19 11.97 3.50
N ILE A 3 9.15 10.93 2.69
CA ILE A 3 7.97 10.53 1.94
C ILE A 3 7.46 9.25 2.59
N LEU A 4 6.25 9.28 3.10
CA LEU A 4 5.72 8.18 3.89
C LEU A 4 5.03 7.13 3.04
N ALA A 5 5.43 5.86 3.19
CA ALA A 5 4.73 4.71 2.64
C ALA A 5 4.18 3.87 3.78
N LEU A 6 2.93 3.45 3.66
CA LEU A 6 2.30 2.53 4.60
C LEU A 6 2.18 1.16 3.93
N ILE A 7 2.75 0.13 4.57
CA ILE A 7 2.60 -1.25 4.13
C ILE A 7 1.55 -1.92 5.01
N VAL A 8 0.51 -2.48 4.39
CA VAL A 8 -0.53 -3.26 5.05
C VAL A 8 -0.37 -4.70 4.58
N GLU A 9 0.29 -5.53 5.38
CA GLU A 9 0.67 -6.89 5.02
C GLU A 9 0.84 -7.72 6.30
N ASP A 10 0.17 -8.86 6.40
CA ASP A 10 0.24 -9.70 7.59
C ASP A 10 1.46 -10.63 7.62
N ASP A 11 2.06 -10.93 6.48
CA ASP A 11 3.31 -11.71 6.41
C ASP A 11 4.50 -10.79 6.69
N GLU A 12 5.11 -10.95 7.86
CA GLU A 12 6.21 -10.07 8.27
C GLU A 12 7.46 -10.19 7.39
N ASP A 13 7.77 -11.38 6.91
CA ASP A 13 8.93 -11.58 6.03
C ASP A 13 8.72 -10.83 4.72
N LEU A 14 7.54 -10.95 4.16
CA LEU A 14 7.18 -10.27 2.92
C LEU A 14 7.16 -8.76 3.11
N ALA A 15 6.59 -8.29 4.23
CA ALA A 15 6.57 -6.87 4.55
C ALA A 15 7.98 -6.29 4.70
N ASN A 16 8.91 -7.06 5.27
CA ASN A 16 10.30 -6.62 5.40
C ASN A 16 10.98 -6.47 4.03
N ILE A 17 10.71 -7.38 3.10
CA ILE A 17 11.24 -7.29 1.73
C ILE A 17 10.68 -6.04 1.05
N PHE A 18 9.39 -5.81 1.17
CA PHE A 18 8.75 -4.61 0.60
C PHE A 18 9.30 -3.32 1.22
N ALA A 19 9.50 -3.33 2.54
CA ALA A 19 10.05 -2.18 3.25
C ALA A 19 11.46 -1.84 2.77
N GLU A 20 12.30 -2.85 2.56
CA GLU A 20 13.66 -2.63 2.03
C GLU A 20 13.61 -1.99 0.64
N ALA A 21 12.72 -2.48 -0.22
CA ALA A 21 12.57 -1.91 -1.56
C ALA A 21 12.16 -0.44 -1.50
N LEU A 22 11.19 -0.11 -0.66
CA LEU A 22 10.69 1.26 -0.51
C LEU A 22 11.73 2.18 0.13
N ARG A 23 12.41 1.73 1.17
CA ARG A 23 13.46 2.52 1.81
C ARG A 23 14.61 2.78 0.84
N GLY A 24 14.92 1.81 0.01
CA GLY A 24 15.98 1.94 -0.98
C GLY A 24 15.75 3.04 -2.01
N VAL A 25 14.49 3.41 -2.25
CA VAL A 25 14.15 4.50 -3.16
C VAL A 25 13.79 5.80 -2.43
N GLY A 26 13.94 5.84 -1.11
CA GLY A 26 13.81 7.08 -0.35
C GLY A 26 12.55 7.22 0.49
N PHE A 27 11.71 6.20 0.58
CA PHE A 27 10.53 6.26 1.43
C PHE A 27 10.86 6.00 2.90
N THR A 28 10.14 6.69 3.78
CA THR A 28 10.01 6.29 5.17
C THR A 28 8.84 5.30 5.22
N VAL A 29 9.00 4.19 5.95
CA VAL A 29 8.03 3.09 5.91
C VAL A 29 7.41 2.87 7.29
N GLU A 30 6.08 2.79 7.30
CA GLU A 30 5.30 2.25 8.41
C GLU A 30 4.70 0.92 7.97
N HIS A 31 4.58 -0.03 8.88
CA HIS A 31 4.02 -1.34 8.60
C HIS A 31 2.94 -1.68 9.63
N VAL A 32 1.78 -2.12 9.14
CA VAL A 32 0.70 -2.66 9.96
C VAL A 32 0.30 -4.04 9.43
N THR A 33 -0.16 -4.90 10.32
CA THR A 33 -0.33 -6.33 10.02
C THR A 33 -1.79 -6.76 9.82
N ASP A 34 -2.75 -5.90 10.15
CA ASP A 34 -4.16 -6.24 9.97
C ASP A 34 -4.98 -5.02 9.59
N GLY A 35 -6.20 -5.30 9.09
CA GLY A 35 -7.07 -4.28 8.56
C GLY A 35 -7.64 -3.33 9.60
N LYS A 36 -7.82 -3.78 10.84
CA LYS A 36 -8.35 -2.92 11.89
C LYS A 36 -7.33 -1.88 12.31
N VAL A 37 -6.08 -2.29 12.48
CA VAL A 37 -4.99 -1.36 12.79
C VAL A 37 -4.79 -0.37 11.63
N ALA A 38 -4.86 -0.89 10.39
CA ALA A 38 -4.77 -0.03 9.21
C ALA A 38 -5.89 1.01 9.18
N GLN A 39 -7.13 0.60 9.48
CA GLN A 39 -8.25 1.51 9.51
C GLN A 39 -8.02 2.64 10.51
N GLU A 40 -7.60 2.31 11.72
CA GLU A 40 -7.32 3.31 12.75
C GLU A 40 -6.20 4.26 12.33
N ARG A 41 -5.13 3.71 11.74
CA ARG A 41 -4.00 4.52 11.27
C ARG A 41 -4.44 5.51 10.18
N LEU A 42 -5.32 5.08 9.27
CA LEU A 42 -5.74 5.90 8.13
C LEU A 42 -6.76 6.97 8.50
N LYS A 43 -7.43 6.85 9.64
CA LYS A 43 -8.41 7.84 10.09
C LYS A 43 -7.77 9.09 10.69
N SER A 44 -6.51 9.03 11.08
CA SER A 44 -5.83 10.15 11.72
C SER A 44 -4.35 10.16 11.37
N GLY A 45 -3.68 11.24 11.72
CA GLY A 45 -2.27 11.40 11.47
C GLY A 45 -1.94 11.82 10.04
N GLU A 46 -0.66 11.79 9.71
CA GLU A 46 -0.19 12.18 8.39
C GLU A 46 -0.67 11.22 7.32
N PRO A 47 -1.33 11.70 6.26
CA PRO A 47 -1.71 10.83 5.15
C PRO A 47 -0.47 10.25 4.48
N PRO A 48 -0.41 8.93 4.25
CA PRO A 48 0.69 8.38 3.49
C PRO A 48 0.70 8.91 2.06
N TYR A 49 1.89 9.08 1.51
CA TYR A 49 2.05 9.35 0.08
C TYR A 49 1.66 8.12 -0.75
N LEU A 50 1.97 6.93 -0.23
CA LEU A 50 1.73 5.66 -0.91
C LEU A 50 1.28 4.62 0.11
N ILE A 51 0.30 3.80 -0.29
CA ILE A 51 -0.13 2.63 0.47
C ILE A 51 0.10 1.39 -0.37
N LEU A 52 0.81 0.42 0.19
CA LEU A 52 0.94 -0.91 -0.38
C LEU A 52 -0.01 -1.82 0.40
N LEU A 53 -1.09 -2.25 -0.23
CA LEU A 53 -2.23 -2.87 0.44
C LEU A 53 -2.43 -4.31 -0.03
N ASP A 54 -2.20 -5.27 0.87
CA ASP A 54 -2.56 -6.66 0.62
C ASP A 54 -4.07 -6.82 0.72
N MET A 55 -4.66 -7.50 -0.26
CA MET A 55 -6.11 -7.74 -0.27
C MET A 55 -6.54 -8.81 0.74
N HIS A 56 -5.63 -9.68 1.19
CA HIS A 56 -5.93 -10.77 2.13
C HIS A 56 -5.24 -10.52 3.47
N ILE A 57 -5.88 -9.71 4.31
CA ILE A 57 -5.39 -9.40 5.66
C ILE A 57 -6.48 -9.68 6.69
N PRO A 58 -6.10 -9.94 7.97
CA PRO A 58 -7.08 -10.24 9.01
C PRO A 58 -7.98 -9.06 9.37
N HIS A 59 -9.13 -9.36 9.92
CA HIS A 59 -10.16 -8.50 10.51
C HIS A 59 -10.93 -7.68 9.48
N ILE A 60 -10.30 -6.71 8.83
CA ILE A 60 -10.91 -5.94 7.75
C ILE A 60 -10.11 -6.23 6.49
N SER A 61 -10.78 -6.71 5.43
CA SER A 61 -10.09 -7.05 4.18
C SER A 61 -9.50 -5.80 3.50
N GLY A 62 -8.50 -6.03 2.64
CA GLY A 62 -7.95 -4.94 1.84
C GLY A 62 -8.99 -4.28 0.94
N GLY A 63 -9.92 -5.09 0.40
CA GLY A 63 -11.01 -4.55 -0.42
C GLY A 63 -11.93 -3.62 0.36
N ASP A 64 -12.29 -4.00 1.59
CA ASP A 64 -13.12 -3.15 2.44
C ASP A 64 -12.38 -1.88 2.88
N LEU A 65 -11.09 -1.99 3.20
CA LEU A 65 -10.28 -0.80 3.49
C LEU A 65 -10.25 0.16 2.32
N LEU A 66 -10.02 -0.36 1.12
CA LEU A 66 -9.95 0.45 -0.09
C LEU A 66 -11.28 1.16 -0.34
N THR A 67 -12.38 0.41 -0.31
CA THR A 67 -13.70 0.91 -0.66
C THR A 67 -14.29 1.84 0.41
N ASN A 68 -14.19 1.43 1.69
CA ASN A 68 -14.92 2.08 2.77
C ASN A 68 -14.10 3.05 3.60
N VAL A 69 -12.79 3.02 3.49
CA VAL A 69 -11.91 3.92 4.24
C VAL A 69 -11.13 4.81 3.30
N ILE A 70 -10.26 4.22 2.48
CA ILE A 70 -9.33 4.99 1.65
C ILE A 70 -10.06 5.89 0.67
N LYS A 71 -11.05 5.34 -0.05
CA LYS A 71 -11.78 6.11 -1.07
C LYS A 71 -12.81 7.07 -0.50
N ARG A 72 -13.13 6.96 0.78
CA ARG A 72 -14.08 7.86 1.44
C ARG A 72 -13.42 8.97 2.25
N GLU A 73 -12.14 8.85 2.53
CA GLU A 73 -11.39 9.86 3.27
C GLU A 73 -10.82 10.89 2.31
N GLU A 74 -11.31 12.11 2.39
CA GLU A 74 -10.84 13.20 1.54
C GLU A 74 -9.34 13.47 1.74
N ARG A 75 -8.86 13.29 2.96
CA ARG A 75 -7.43 13.42 3.29
C ARG A 75 -6.55 12.48 2.48
N LEU A 76 -7.09 11.35 2.04
CA LEU A 76 -6.37 10.32 1.31
C LEU A 76 -6.57 10.39 -0.20
N ALA A 77 -7.23 11.44 -0.70
CA ALA A 77 -7.58 11.54 -2.12
C ALA A 77 -6.38 11.49 -3.05
N LYS A 78 -5.22 11.96 -2.61
CA LYS A 78 -3.99 11.98 -3.42
C LYS A 78 -3.04 10.84 -3.10
N THR A 79 -3.38 10.00 -2.13
CA THR A 79 -2.54 8.86 -1.77
C THR A 79 -2.53 7.84 -2.92
N ILE A 80 -1.34 7.42 -3.33
CA ILE A 80 -1.19 6.37 -4.35
C ILE A 80 -1.44 5.03 -3.68
N VAL A 81 -2.32 4.22 -4.26
CA VAL A 81 -2.65 2.91 -3.72
C VAL A 81 -2.19 1.83 -4.69
N ILE A 82 -1.30 0.95 -4.20
CA ILE A 82 -0.85 -0.24 -4.91
C ILE A 82 -1.45 -1.43 -4.15
N ILE A 83 -2.35 -2.17 -4.80
CA ILE A 83 -2.86 -3.39 -4.18
C ILE A 83 -2.00 -4.58 -4.58
N THR A 84 -1.84 -5.52 -3.65
CA THR A 84 -1.13 -6.77 -3.88
C THR A 84 -2.05 -7.94 -3.60
N THR A 85 -2.01 -8.97 -4.42
CA THR A 85 -2.85 -10.14 -4.25
C THR A 85 -2.26 -11.34 -4.98
N ALA A 86 -2.47 -12.53 -4.43
CA ALA A 86 -2.17 -13.77 -5.15
C ALA A 86 -3.32 -14.18 -6.10
N ASP A 87 -4.48 -13.52 -5.99
CA ASP A 87 -5.67 -13.84 -6.78
C ASP A 87 -5.89 -12.76 -7.84
N ALA A 88 -5.68 -13.10 -9.11
CA ALA A 88 -5.83 -12.17 -10.22
C ALA A 88 -7.26 -11.62 -10.34
N ARG A 89 -8.26 -12.40 -9.92
CA ARG A 89 -9.66 -11.93 -9.97
C ARG A 89 -9.93 -10.82 -8.96
N MET A 90 -9.28 -10.88 -7.80
CA MET A 90 -9.35 -9.79 -6.82
C MET A 90 -8.73 -8.51 -7.41
N GLY A 91 -7.62 -8.66 -8.14
CA GLY A 91 -7.02 -7.53 -8.84
C GLY A 91 -7.96 -6.89 -9.84
N GLU A 92 -8.64 -7.71 -10.64
CA GLU A 92 -9.62 -7.21 -11.62
C GLU A 92 -10.78 -6.50 -10.94
N THR A 93 -11.26 -7.03 -9.81
CA THR A 93 -12.39 -6.45 -9.08
C THR A 93 -12.09 -5.04 -8.60
N TYR A 94 -10.86 -4.77 -8.17
CA TYR A 94 -10.50 -3.49 -7.53
C TYR A 94 -9.60 -2.59 -8.39
N VAL A 95 -9.30 -2.99 -9.63
CA VAL A 95 -8.35 -2.26 -10.50
C VAL A 95 -8.74 -0.79 -10.71
N GLU A 96 -10.02 -0.49 -10.75
CA GLU A 96 -10.48 0.89 -10.96
C GLU A 96 -10.35 1.77 -9.71
N LEU A 97 -10.28 1.14 -8.54
CA LEU A 97 -10.17 1.87 -7.27
C LEU A 97 -8.72 2.05 -6.82
N ALA A 98 -7.80 1.27 -7.36
CA ALA A 98 -6.39 1.35 -7.04
C ALA A 98 -5.63 2.02 -8.18
N ASP A 99 -4.46 2.55 -7.89
CA ASP A 99 -3.60 3.11 -8.93
C ASP A 99 -2.81 2.02 -9.65
N PHE A 100 -2.42 0.97 -8.92
CA PHE A 100 -1.70 -0.18 -9.47
C PHE A 100 -2.13 -1.46 -8.81
N VAL A 101 -2.04 -2.56 -9.55
CA VAL A 101 -2.29 -3.91 -9.05
C VAL A 101 -1.06 -4.76 -9.33
N LEU A 102 -0.52 -5.38 -8.29
CA LEU A 102 0.60 -6.30 -8.41
C LEU A 102 0.16 -7.70 -7.98
N ILE A 103 0.39 -8.67 -8.84
CA ILE A 103 0.04 -10.07 -8.56
C ILE A 103 1.25 -10.76 -7.94
N LYS A 104 1.03 -11.39 -6.78
CA LYS A 104 2.10 -12.14 -6.10
C LYS A 104 2.48 -13.38 -6.90
N PRO A 105 3.76 -13.79 -6.93
CA PRO A 105 4.88 -13.23 -6.18
C PRO A 105 5.41 -11.93 -6.79
N ILE A 106 5.76 -10.98 -5.93
CA ILE A 106 6.28 -9.68 -6.33
C ILE A 106 7.76 -9.64 -5.98
N SER A 107 8.61 -9.38 -6.98
CA SER A 107 10.04 -9.29 -6.71
C SER A 107 10.41 -7.94 -6.09
N PHE A 108 11.53 -7.95 -5.35
CA PHE A 108 12.14 -6.74 -4.83
C PHE A 108 12.37 -5.70 -5.93
N VAL A 109 12.96 -6.16 -7.05
CA VAL A 109 13.29 -5.27 -8.17
C VAL A 109 12.04 -4.65 -8.80
N GLN A 110 10.99 -5.46 -8.99
CA GLN A 110 9.73 -4.97 -9.54
C GLN A 110 9.15 -3.86 -8.69
N LEU A 111 9.07 -4.07 -7.39
CA LEU A 111 8.52 -3.07 -6.47
C LEU A 111 9.41 -1.84 -6.38
N ARG A 112 10.72 -2.04 -6.28
CA ARG A 112 11.68 -0.93 -6.27
C ARG A 112 11.54 -0.04 -7.50
N ASP A 113 11.50 -0.65 -8.68
CA ASP A 113 11.45 0.12 -9.93
C ASP A 113 10.14 0.87 -10.09
N LEU A 114 9.01 0.23 -9.73
CA LEU A 114 7.72 0.90 -9.77
C LEU A 114 7.68 2.09 -8.81
N THR A 115 8.05 1.88 -7.55
CA THR A 115 7.96 2.95 -6.54
C THR A 115 8.96 4.06 -6.78
N ASN A 116 10.11 3.74 -7.39
CA ASN A 116 11.06 4.78 -7.80
C ASN A 116 10.47 5.73 -8.83
N ARG A 117 9.63 5.23 -9.72
CA ARG A 117 8.94 6.08 -10.70
C ARG A 117 7.81 6.89 -10.09
N LEU A 118 7.23 6.40 -8.99
CA LEU A 118 6.07 7.03 -8.34
C LEU A 118 6.44 8.06 -7.30
N LYS A 119 7.67 8.04 -6.79
CA LYS A 119 8.07 9.02 -5.77
C LYS A 119 7.99 10.44 -6.33
N PRO A 120 7.76 11.45 -5.45
CA PRO A 120 7.71 12.83 -5.93
C PRO A 120 9.03 13.23 -6.57
N ARG A 121 8.94 13.97 -7.66
CA ARG A 121 10.15 14.54 -8.28
C ARG A 121 10.59 15.73 -7.47
N GLU A 122 11.89 15.82 -7.25
CA GLU A 122 12.46 17.02 -6.68
C GLU A 122 12.36 18.13 -7.73
N GLY A 123 11.65 19.17 -7.35
CA GLY A 123 11.33 20.27 -8.25
C GLY A 123 12.47 21.19 -8.59
#